data_f0af2a8654b8fd5204131a27d9c696c8
#
_entry.id   f0af2a8654b8fd5204131a27d9c696c8
#
_cell.length_a   1.000
_cell.length_b   1.000
_cell.length_c   1.000
_cell.angle_alpha   90.00
_cell.angle_beta   90.00
_cell.angle_gamma   90.00
#
_symmetry.space_group_name_H-M   'P 1'
#
loop_
_entity.id
_entity.type
_entity.pdbx_description
1 polymer ?
#
loop_
_entity_poly.entity_id
_entity_poly.type
_entity_poly.pdbx_seq_one_letter_code
_entity_poly.pdbx_strand_id
1 'polypeptide(L)'
;FHTGYMASALDGYAAAAAAVVTAEPTTTLLSNSDGQAVTSGQDAMIKLVAQLTRPVRWDLCTETMRQLNTTAIVEFPPAGALTGIAKRELRGVATHAIKAPADLDGLADL
;
A
#
# COMPACT_ATOMS: atom_id res chain seq x y z
N PHE A 1 -4.68 -7.95 12.18
CA PHE A 1 -4.58 -8.22 10.75
C PHE A 1 -3.18 -8.69 10.40
N HIS A 2 -3.01 -9.28 9.19
CA HIS A 2 -1.72 -9.71 8.64
C HIS A 2 -1.02 -10.82 9.44
N THR A 3 -1.78 -11.70 10.04
CA THR A 3 -1.30 -12.80 10.89
C THR A 3 -2.26 -13.99 10.84
N GLY A 4 -1.74 -15.19 11.12
CA GLY A 4 -2.53 -16.42 11.17
C GLY A 4 -3.72 -16.39 12.15
N TYR A 5 -3.71 -15.49 13.13
CA TYR A 5 -4.86 -15.30 14.03
C TYR A 5 -6.13 -14.80 13.30
N MET A 6 -5.99 -14.26 12.09
CA MET A 6 -7.11 -13.82 11.26
C MET A 6 -7.72 -14.95 10.40
N ALA A 7 -7.22 -16.17 10.51
CA ALA A 7 -7.65 -17.30 9.65
C ALA A 7 -9.17 -17.56 9.72
N SER A 8 -9.79 -17.39 10.89
CA SER A 8 -11.24 -17.60 11.05
C SER A 8 -12.10 -16.59 10.27
N ALA A 9 -11.55 -15.44 9.89
CA ALA A 9 -12.25 -14.43 9.10
C ALA A 9 -12.04 -14.58 7.59
N LEU A 10 -11.11 -15.44 7.16
CA LEU A 10 -10.65 -15.51 5.78
C LEU A 10 -11.77 -15.89 4.81
N ASP A 11 -12.56 -16.91 5.13
CA ASP A 11 -13.62 -17.42 4.24
C ASP A 11 -14.72 -16.37 4.01
N GLY A 12 -15.17 -15.71 5.08
CA GLY A 12 -16.17 -14.65 4.99
C GLY A 12 -15.64 -13.42 4.21
N TYR A 13 -14.37 -13.07 4.43
CA TYR A 13 -13.72 -11.99 3.70
C TYR A 13 -13.53 -12.32 2.22
N ALA A 14 -13.11 -13.55 1.90
CA ALA A 14 -12.97 -14.03 0.52
C ALA A 14 -14.30 -14.05 -0.23
N ALA A 15 -15.38 -14.50 0.43
CA ALA A 15 -16.73 -14.50 -0.15
C ALA A 15 -17.22 -13.07 -0.46
N ALA A 16 -17.01 -12.12 0.46
CA ALA A 16 -17.33 -10.71 0.24
C ALA A 16 -16.50 -10.10 -0.90
N ALA A 17 -15.20 -10.40 -0.96
CA ALA A 17 -14.30 -9.94 -2.00
C ALA A 17 -14.67 -10.48 -3.39
N ALA A 18 -15.11 -11.74 -3.48
CA ALA A 18 -15.56 -12.36 -4.73
C ALA A 18 -16.79 -11.69 -5.35
N ALA A 19 -17.62 -10.99 -4.54
CA ALA A 19 -18.76 -10.23 -5.02
C ALA A 19 -18.42 -8.84 -5.54
N VAL A 20 -17.17 -8.38 -5.39
CA VAL A 20 -16.73 -7.05 -5.83
C VAL A 20 -16.34 -7.07 -7.30
N VAL A 21 -16.92 -6.17 -8.08
CA VAL A 21 -16.49 -5.92 -9.46
C VAL A 21 -15.22 -5.07 -9.40
N THR A 22 -14.11 -5.61 -9.90
CA THR A 22 -12.83 -4.91 -9.95
C THR A 22 -12.64 -4.17 -11.28
N ALA A 23 -11.87 -3.08 -11.24
CA ALA A 23 -11.39 -2.39 -12.43
C ALA A 23 -9.86 -2.53 -12.53
N GLU A 24 -9.34 -2.39 -13.74
CA GLU A 24 -7.90 -2.38 -13.95
C GLU A 24 -7.27 -1.13 -13.33
N PRO A 25 -6.12 -1.25 -12.64
CA PRO A 25 -5.39 -0.09 -12.14
C PRO A 25 -4.99 0.84 -13.28
N THR A 26 -5.27 2.13 -13.14
CA THR A 26 -4.86 3.16 -14.12
C THR A 26 -3.46 3.71 -13.84
N THR A 27 -2.93 3.43 -12.65
CA THR A 27 -1.57 3.76 -12.23
C THR A 27 -0.90 2.53 -11.61
N THR A 28 0.41 2.53 -11.48
CA THR A 28 1.13 1.43 -10.83
C THR A 28 0.64 1.26 -9.39
N LEU A 29 0.06 0.11 -9.09
CA LEU A 29 -0.39 -0.28 -7.77
C LEU A 29 0.52 -1.41 -7.25
N LEU A 30 1.23 -1.16 -6.16
CA LEU A 30 2.09 -2.17 -5.52
C LEU A 30 1.30 -2.97 -4.49
N SER A 31 1.55 -4.27 -4.44
CA SER A 31 1.00 -5.13 -3.41
C SER A 31 1.93 -5.24 -2.21
N ASN A 32 1.38 -5.11 -1.00
CA ASN A 32 2.11 -5.35 0.25
C ASN A 32 2.44 -6.84 0.49
N SER A 33 1.98 -7.75 -0.36
CA SER A 33 2.28 -9.18 -0.23
C SER A 33 3.68 -9.53 -0.72
N ASP A 34 4.14 -8.85 -1.77
CA ASP A 34 5.37 -9.17 -2.50
C ASP A 34 6.13 -7.93 -3.02
N GLY A 35 5.60 -6.74 -2.80
CA GLY A 35 6.19 -5.49 -3.28
C GLY A 35 6.10 -5.28 -4.79
N GLN A 36 5.43 -6.17 -5.52
CA GLN A 36 5.34 -6.08 -6.98
C GLN A 36 4.11 -5.29 -7.43
N ALA A 37 4.16 -4.75 -8.65
CA ALA A 37 2.99 -4.19 -9.29
C ALA A 37 1.95 -5.29 -9.55
N VAL A 38 0.68 -5.01 -9.23
CA VAL A 38 -0.41 -5.92 -9.56
C VAL A 38 -0.65 -5.91 -11.07
N THR A 39 -0.99 -7.06 -11.61
CA THR A 39 -1.17 -7.26 -13.06
C THR A 39 -2.58 -6.97 -13.54
N SER A 40 -3.55 -6.95 -12.61
CA SER A 40 -4.97 -6.68 -12.90
C SER A 40 -5.73 -6.32 -11.62
N GLY A 41 -6.95 -5.81 -11.75
CA GLY A 41 -7.84 -5.62 -10.61
C GLY A 41 -8.15 -6.93 -9.89
N GLN A 42 -8.27 -8.04 -10.62
CA GLN A 42 -8.46 -9.37 -10.04
C GLN A 42 -7.22 -9.84 -9.25
N ASP A 43 -6.00 -9.63 -9.78
CA ASP A 43 -4.76 -9.94 -9.06
C ASP A 43 -4.65 -9.14 -7.77
N ALA A 44 -4.99 -7.84 -7.80
CA ALA A 44 -5.05 -6.99 -6.62
C ALA A 44 -5.97 -7.58 -5.54
N MET A 45 -7.18 -8.03 -5.93
CA MET A 45 -8.15 -8.60 -5.01
C MET A 45 -7.68 -9.92 -4.40
N ILE A 46 -7.09 -10.81 -5.21
CA ILE A 46 -6.53 -12.08 -4.74
C ILE A 46 -5.43 -11.82 -3.69
N LYS A 47 -4.51 -10.90 -3.98
CA LYS A 47 -3.43 -10.53 -3.06
C LYS A 47 -3.96 -9.89 -1.79
N LEU A 48 -4.99 -9.04 -1.89
CA LEU A 48 -5.63 -8.38 -0.75
C LEU A 48 -6.28 -9.40 0.19
N VAL A 49 -7.00 -10.40 -0.34
CA VAL A 49 -7.59 -11.48 0.46
C VAL A 49 -6.50 -12.28 1.17
N ALA A 50 -5.48 -12.71 0.45
CA ALA A 50 -4.37 -13.46 1.03
C ALA A 50 -3.62 -12.67 2.12
N GLN A 51 -3.57 -11.34 2.00
CA GLN A 51 -2.88 -10.44 2.93
C GLN A 51 -3.52 -10.43 4.33
N LEU A 52 -4.78 -10.85 4.48
CA LEU A 52 -5.47 -10.91 5.77
C LEU A 52 -4.69 -11.75 6.80
N THR A 53 -4.07 -12.83 6.34
CA THR A 53 -3.34 -13.79 7.17
C THR A 53 -1.82 -13.77 6.96
N ARG A 54 -1.31 -12.91 6.07
CA ARG A 54 0.11 -12.86 5.71
C ARG A 54 0.74 -11.54 6.15
N PRO A 55 2.03 -11.53 6.49
CA PRO A 55 2.73 -10.31 6.88
C PRO A 55 2.79 -9.31 5.73
N VAL A 56 2.81 -8.02 6.09
CA VAL A 56 3.06 -6.92 5.14
C VAL A 56 4.56 -6.88 4.82
N ARG A 57 4.90 -6.90 3.53
CA ARG A 57 6.27 -6.82 3.01
C ARG A 57 6.57 -5.39 2.52
N TRP A 58 6.45 -4.43 3.44
CA TRP A 58 6.77 -3.03 3.13
C TRP A 58 8.22 -2.83 2.70
N ASP A 59 9.12 -3.65 3.17
CA ASP A 59 10.52 -3.73 2.74
C ASP A 59 10.64 -3.93 1.22
N LEU A 60 9.85 -4.85 0.65
CA LEU A 60 9.82 -5.09 -0.79
C LEU A 60 9.16 -3.94 -1.57
N CYS A 61 8.12 -3.31 -0.99
CA CYS A 61 7.50 -2.13 -1.60
C CYS A 61 8.50 -0.97 -1.69
N THR A 62 9.29 -0.72 -0.63
CA THR A 62 10.30 0.35 -0.65
C THR A 62 11.41 0.07 -1.65
N GLU A 63 11.80 -1.19 -1.84
CA GLU A 63 12.76 -1.57 -2.87
C GLU A 63 12.23 -1.29 -4.28
N THR A 64 10.98 -1.67 -4.55
CA THR A 64 10.33 -1.37 -5.84
C THR A 64 10.18 0.13 -6.08
N MET A 65 9.79 0.91 -5.06
CA MET A 65 9.73 2.37 -5.16
C MET A 65 11.10 2.98 -5.51
N ARG A 66 12.18 2.43 -4.96
CA ARG A 66 13.55 2.86 -5.28
C ARG A 66 13.90 2.56 -6.74
N GLN A 67 13.56 1.36 -7.23
CA GLN A 67 13.76 0.97 -8.64
C GLN A 67 12.94 1.82 -9.62
N LEU A 68 11.76 2.27 -9.20
CA LEU A 68 10.91 3.18 -9.97
C LEU A 68 11.36 4.65 -9.90
N ASN A 69 12.46 4.95 -9.20
CA ASN A 69 12.98 6.30 -9.00
C ASN A 69 11.91 7.25 -8.40
N THR A 70 11.16 6.78 -7.41
CA THR A 70 10.17 7.59 -6.69
C THR A 70 10.84 8.82 -6.08
N THR A 71 10.30 10.01 -6.36
CA THR A 71 10.85 11.30 -5.88
C THR A 71 10.13 11.83 -4.65
N ALA A 72 8.87 11.46 -4.46
CA ALA A 72 8.07 11.90 -3.32
C ALA A 72 7.11 10.80 -2.86
N ILE A 73 6.79 10.80 -1.55
CA ILE A 73 5.78 9.94 -0.94
C ILE A 73 4.78 10.81 -0.19
N VAL A 74 3.50 10.61 -0.47
CA VAL A 74 2.39 11.21 0.27
C VAL A 74 1.67 10.11 1.03
N GLU A 75 1.51 10.28 2.34
CA GLU A 75 0.77 9.36 3.20
C GLU A 75 -0.54 10.00 3.63
N PHE A 76 -1.66 9.32 3.31
CA PHE A 76 -3.00 9.75 3.72
C PHE A 76 -3.33 9.29 5.16
N PRO A 77 -4.31 9.94 5.82
CA PRO A 77 -4.66 9.62 7.20
C PRO A 77 -5.08 8.14 7.40
N PRO A 78 -4.69 7.58 8.55
CA PRO A 78 -3.90 8.13 9.67
C PRO A 78 -2.41 8.11 9.35
N ALA A 79 -1.84 9.29 9.07
CA ALA A 79 -0.50 9.44 8.52
C ALA A 79 0.59 9.60 9.60
N GLY A 80 1.81 9.16 9.29
CA GLY A 80 3.01 9.33 10.09
C GLY A 80 3.88 8.06 10.19
N ALA A 81 3.27 6.87 10.14
CA ALA A 81 4.00 5.62 10.27
C ALA A 81 4.84 5.32 9.01
N LEU A 82 4.23 5.38 7.84
CA LEU A 82 4.90 5.08 6.57
C LEU A 82 5.88 6.17 6.18
N THR A 83 5.52 7.45 6.38
CA THR A 83 6.48 8.57 6.18
C THR A 83 7.67 8.47 7.11
N GLY A 84 7.48 8.02 8.35
CA GLY A 84 8.57 7.76 9.29
C GLY A 84 9.52 6.66 8.82
N ILE A 85 9.00 5.59 8.23
CA ILE A 85 9.79 4.51 7.62
C ILE A 85 10.48 5.02 6.35
N ALA A 86 9.75 5.71 5.47
CA ALA A 86 10.27 6.21 4.22
C ALA A 86 11.48 7.15 4.41
N LYS A 87 11.45 8.03 5.41
CA LYS A 87 12.58 8.90 5.75
C LYS A 87 13.88 8.15 6.05
N ARG A 88 13.77 6.93 6.60
CA ARG A 88 14.94 6.10 6.92
C ARG A 88 15.39 5.27 5.72
N GLU A 89 14.41 4.66 5.02
CA GLU A 89 14.68 3.66 3.99
C GLU A 89 14.88 4.28 2.59
N LEU A 90 14.21 5.40 2.29
CA LEU A 90 14.22 6.07 1.00
C LEU A 90 14.90 7.45 1.13
N ARG A 91 16.19 7.46 1.42
CA ARG A 91 16.94 8.70 1.60
C ARG A 91 16.92 9.54 0.32
N GLY A 92 16.61 10.82 0.45
CA GLY A 92 16.51 11.75 -0.67
C GLY A 92 15.13 11.81 -1.32
N VAL A 93 14.19 10.96 -0.91
CA VAL A 93 12.79 11.03 -1.33
C VAL A 93 12.03 12.01 -0.44
N ALA A 94 11.33 12.98 -1.03
CA ALA A 94 10.47 13.90 -0.29
C ALA A 94 9.34 13.12 0.39
N THR A 95 8.94 13.52 1.61
CA THR A 95 7.86 12.83 2.33
C THR A 95 6.87 13.83 2.89
N HIS A 96 5.58 13.62 2.64
CA HIS A 96 4.50 14.46 3.14
C HIS A 96 3.42 13.60 3.80
N ALA A 97 3.10 13.89 5.07
CA ALA A 97 2.07 13.21 5.84
C ALA A 97 0.84 14.12 5.95
N ILE A 98 -0.26 13.73 5.34
CA ILE A 98 -1.55 14.45 5.43
C ILE A 98 -2.27 13.97 6.69
N LYS A 99 -2.42 14.85 7.67
CA LYS A 99 -3.12 14.57 8.93
C LYS A 99 -4.41 15.38 9.07
N ALA A 100 -4.47 16.52 8.39
CA ALA A 100 -5.60 17.42 8.35
C ALA A 100 -5.76 18.02 6.94
N PRO A 101 -6.94 18.57 6.59
CA PRO A 101 -7.15 19.18 5.25
C PRO A 101 -6.14 20.28 4.90
N ALA A 102 -5.65 21.04 5.89
CA ALA A 102 -4.64 22.08 5.69
C ALA A 102 -3.28 21.54 5.17
N ASP A 103 -2.99 20.26 5.41
CA ASP A 103 -1.73 19.65 4.95
C ASP A 103 -1.73 19.43 3.43
N LEU A 104 -2.89 19.53 2.77
CA LEU A 104 -3.00 19.43 1.30
C LEU A 104 -2.25 20.57 0.58
N ASP A 105 -2.14 21.73 1.20
CA ASP A 105 -1.44 22.88 0.63
C ASP A 105 0.06 22.57 0.38
N GLY A 106 0.66 21.72 1.22
CA GLY A 106 2.05 21.31 1.08
C GLY A 106 2.33 20.34 -0.09
N LEU A 107 1.31 19.86 -0.80
CA LEU A 107 1.49 18.99 -1.97
C LEU A 107 2.09 19.75 -3.17
N ALA A 108 1.91 21.06 -3.22
CA ALA A 108 2.44 21.90 -4.30
C ALA A 108 3.98 22.01 -4.28
N ASP A 109 4.61 21.66 -3.16
CA ASP A 109 6.06 21.77 -2.94
C ASP A 109 6.81 20.45 -3.19
N LEU A 110 6.14 19.37 -3.65
CA LEU A 110 6.71 18.04 -3.86
C LEU A 110 7.28 17.81 -5.26
#